data_8ed36bebbc3b8d241df2c1d32418add2
#
_entry.id   8ed36bebbc3b8d241df2c1d32418add2
#
_cell.length_a   1.000
_cell.length_b   1.000
_cell.length_c   1.000
_cell.angle_alpha   90.00
_cell.angle_beta   90.00
_cell.angle_gamma   90.00
#
_symmetry.space_group_name_H-M   'P 1'
#
loop_
_entity.id
_entity.type
_entity.pdbx_description
1 polymer ?
#
loop_
_entity_poly.entity_id
_entity_poly.type
_entity_poly.pdbx_seq_one_letter_code
_entity_poly.pdbx_strand_id
1 'polypeptide(L)'
;MGSTVFHLSSSLVERGHRVTVITRSGGGDAPVQDGVTVITVGWAKIPMEFTRSYGRTALSALEDLNQNDPVDVVHLHCPMISWSESQFRRCTQNVAPVVSSLHGSWLGERDGLIAAGKAKEAAVWANPNDLAILLTARRYAKFERAAVKQSSICVANSHATKADFETRYGVPEKWDCEVIHWGVDTSMFRPVDMDSQEEMSEYRGIRRRYGANDDGARLILAVGRLAARKGFGTLLRGFARLQEKVPESRLVIVGRGHLKGRLNRQATKLGIGDKVAIESGMPFESLAALFRSADLVVYPSFYEGQGLIPLEAMASGTPVVTVNEGPLPEMVDATVGSLFSMGEIESMSDSMASELNDDANLRKKGESGRARVIESFTYE
;
A
#
# COMPACT_ATOMS: atom_id res chain seq x y z
N MET A 1 3.56 -2.68 4.85
CA MET A 1 4.17 -3.87 5.50
C MET A 1 4.75 -3.57 6.89
N GLY A 2 5.57 -2.52 7.10
CA GLY A 2 6.05 -2.20 8.45
C GLY A 2 4.92 -1.95 9.45
N SER A 3 3.92 -1.16 9.07
CA SER A 3 2.72 -0.91 9.88
C SER A 3 1.96 -2.22 10.18
N THR A 4 1.73 -3.06 9.17
CA THR A 4 1.03 -4.36 9.35
C THR A 4 1.77 -5.29 10.32
N VAL A 5 3.10 -5.41 10.20
CA VAL A 5 3.90 -6.23 11.13
C VAL A 5 3.84 -5.65 12.53
N PHE A 6 3.88 -4.32 12.66
CA PHE A 6 3.78 -3.64 13.95
C PHE A 6 2.45 -3.97 14.65
N HIS A 7 1.32 -3.73 14.01
CA HIS A 7 0.00 -4.01 14.61
C HIS A 7 -0.22 -5.50 14.89
N LEU A 8 0.18 -6.38 13.95
CA LEU A 8 0.10 -7.83 14.16
C LEU A 8 0.92 -8.27 15.38
N SER A 9 2.13 -7.72 15.54
CA SER A 9 2.99 -8.04 16.69
C SER A 9 2.38 -7.57 18.00
N SER A 10 1.78 -6.35 18.05
CA SER A 10 1.04 -5.86 19.21
C SER A 10 -0.10 -6.78 19.59
N SER A 11 -0.97 -7.09 18.62
CA SER A 11 -2.14 -7.93 18.86
C SER A 11 -1.77 -9.35 19.34
N LEU A 12 -0.66 -9.90 18.85
CA LEU A 12 -0.17 -11.20 19.32
C LEU A 12 0.36 -11.12 20.76
N VAL A 13 1.09 -10.06 21.11
CA VAL A 13 1.54 -9.84 22.51
C VAL A 13 0.36 -9.66 23.46
N GLU A 14 -0.64 -8.86 23.08
CA GLU A 14 -1.87 -8.67 23.87
C GLU A 14 -2.63 -10.00 24.12
N ARG A 15 -2.51 -10.95 23.20
CA ARG A 15 -3.06 -12.31 23.35
C ARG A 15 -2.16 -13.28 24.14
N GLY A 16 -1.05 -12.77 24.68
CA GLY A 16 -0.13 -13.53 25.54
C GLY A 16 0.96 -14.30 24.81
N HIS A 17 1.17 -14.06 23.50
CA HIS A 17 2.27 -14.67 22.76
C HIS A 17 3.58 -13.92 22.97
N ARG A 18 4.69 -14.65 23.01
CA ARG A 18 6.03 -14.06 22.92
C ARG A 18 6.36 -13.82 21.46
N VAL A 19 6.66 -12.59 21.08
CA VAL A 19 6.89 -12.21 19.71
C VAL A 19 8.30 -11.68 19.49
N THR A 20 9.02 -12.29 18.55
CA THR A 20 10.31 -11.82 18.08
C THR A 20 10.24 -11.45 16.60
N VAL A 21 10.55 -10.21 16.28
CA VAL A 21 10.59 -9.70 14.90
C VAL A 21 12.02 -9.64 14.41
N ILE A 22 12.36 -10.46 13.41
CA ILE A 22 13.65 -10.38 12.73
C ILE A 22 13.51 -9.43 11.54
N THR A 23 14.27 -8.33 11.52
CA THR A 23 14.17 -7.29 10.49
C THR A 23 15.54 -6.85 9.96
N ARG A 24 15.53 -6.10 8.87
CA ARG A 24 16.74 -5.59 8.21
C ARG A 24 17.35 -4.43 9.00
N SER A 25 18.67 -4.43 9.18
CA SER A 25 19.40 -3.31 9.77
C SER A 25 19.35 -2.05 8.89
N GLY A 26 19.41 -0.85 9.52
CA GLY A 26 19.53 0.44 8.82
C GLY A 26 18.24 1.00 8.25
N GLY A 27 17.09 0.59 8.75
CA GLY A 27 15.77 1.12 8.38
C GLY A 27 15.29 2.35 9.18
N GLY A 28 16.14 2.97 9.97
CA GLY A 28 15.76 3.94 11.02
C GLY A 28 15.45 3.22 12.33
N ASP A 29 15.20 3.97 13.39
CA ASP A 29 14.75 3.39 14.65
C ASP A 29 13.36 2.81 14.45
N ALA A 30 13.26 1.49 14.60
CA ALA A 30 11.96 0.85 14.67
C ALA A 30 11.23 1.40 15.90
N PRO A 31 9.94 1.72 15.82
CA PRO A 31 9.20 2.10 17.02
C PRO A 31 9.34 0.98 18.04
N VAL A 32 9.77 1.34 19.23
CA VAL A 32 9.85 0.40 20.36
C VAL A 32 8.42 -0.03 20.69
N GLN A 33 8.20 -1.33 20.73
CA GLN A 33 6.91 -1.93 20.98
C GLN A 33 7.03 -2.78 22.24
N ASP A 34 6.25 -2.48 23.26
CA ASP A 34 6.28 -3.22 24.51
C ASP A 34 5.96 -4.70 24.28
N GLY A 35 6.76 -5.58 24.87
CA GLY A 35 6.62 -7.03 24.76
C GLY A 35 7.11 -7.64 23.44
N VAL A 36 7.58 -6.85 22.47
CA VAL A 36 8.15 -7.35 21.21
C VAL A 36 9.66 -7.28 21.21
N THR A 37 10.32 -8.42 21.02
CA THR A 37 11.77 -8.47 20.80
C THR A 37 12.10 -8.20 19.35
N VAL A 38 13.04 -7.30 19.05
CA VAL A 38 13.46 -6.98 17.68
C VAL A 38 14.92 -7.36 17.47
N ILE A 39 15.16 -8.25 16.49
CA ILE A 39 16.51 -8.65 16.04
C ILE A 39 16.77 -8.04 14.67
N THR A 40 17.84 -7.27 14.53
CA THR A 40 18.24 -6.69 13.26
C THR A 40 19.36 -7.49 12.59
N VAL A 41 19.22 -7.79 11.29
CA VAL A 41 20.20 -8.56 10.53
C VAL A 41 20.71 -7.80 9.31
N GLY A 42 21.92 -8.11 8.88
CA GLY A 42 22.55 -7.54 7.70
C GLY A 42 21.89 -8.00 6.40
N TRP A 43 21.98 -7.16 5.36
CA TRP A 43 21.45 -7.45 4.04
C TRP A 43 22.19 -6.68 2.93
N ALA A 44 22.17 -7.19 1.70
CA ALA A 44 22.82 -6.55 0.55
C ALA A 44 21.90 -5.50 -0.07
N LYS A 45 22.38 -4.28 -0.26
CA LYS A 45 21.63 -3.16 -0.88
C LYS A 45 21.67 -3.24 -2.42
N ILE A 46 21.47 -4.42 -2.98
CA ILE A 46 21.45 -4.67 -4.43
C ILE A 46 20.02 -5.00 -4.86
N PRO A 47 19.50 -4.40 -5.95
CA PRO A 47 18.16 -4.72 -6.46
C PRO A 47 17.93 -6.23 -6.57
N MET A 48 16.76 -6.69 -6.10
CA MET A 48 16.33 -8.08 -6.01
C MET A 48 17.17 -8.95 -5.04
N GLU A 49 18.51 -8.86 -5.01
CA GLU A 49 19.34 -9.65 -4.09
C GLU A 49 19.09 -9.30 -2.61
N PHE A 50 18.54 -8.13 -2.33
CA PHE A 50 18.22 -7.72 -0.97
C PHE A 50 17.28 -8.72 -0.27
N THR A 51 16.30 -9.32 -0.96
CA THR A 51 15.37 -10.29 -0.37
C THR A 51 16.04 -11.63 -0.07
N ARG A 52 16.99 -12.03 -0.90
CA ARG A 52 17.74 -13.29 -0.74
C ARG A 52 18.81 -13.20 0.34
N SER A 53 19.57 -12.10 0.33
CA SER A 53 20.61 -11.88 1.36
C SER A 53 19.99 -11.75 2.75
N TYR A 54 18.92 -10.98 2.84
CA TYR A 54 18.12 -10.89 4.06
C TYR A 54 17.55 -12.25 4.48
N GLY A 55 17.02 -13.03 3.54
CA GLY A 55 16.49 -14.37 3.83
C GLY A 55 17.54 -15.32 4.42
N ARG A 56 18.81 -15.25 3.96
CA ARG A 56 19.90 -16.07 4.52
C ARG A 56 20.26 -15.66 5.94
N THR A 57 20.44 -14.36 6.17
CA THR A 57 20.82 -13.85 7.51
C THR A 57 19.68 -13.99 8.51
N ALA A 58 18.44 -13.82 8.07
CA ALA A 58 17.27 -14.02 8.93
C ALA A 58 17.11 -15.49 9.34
N LEU A 59 17.36 -16.45 8.44
CA LEU A 59 17.31 -17.88 8.79
C LEU A 59 18.39 -18.25 9.82
N SER A 60 19.61 -17.74 9.65
CA SER A 60 20.68 -17.98 10.64
C SER A 60 20.32 -17.42 12.00
N ALA A 61 19.85 -16.16 12.06
CA ALA A 61 19.42 -15.53 13.33
C ALA A 61 18.25 -16.27 13.98
N LEU A 62 17.33 -16.82 13.17
CA LEU A 62 16.22 -17.62 13.66
C LEU A 62 16.69 -18.95 14.28
N GLU A 63 17.67 -19.62 13.65
CA GLU A 63 18.24 -20.85 14.19
C GLU A 63 19.00 -20.61 15.50
N ASP A 64 19.77 -19.52 15.56
CA ASP A 64 20.48 -19.11 16.79
C ASP A 64 19.46 -18.76 17.91
N LEU A 65 18.37 -18.09 17.58
CA LEU A 65 17.28 -17.82 18.52
C LEU A 65 16.69 -19.12 19.06
N ASN A 66 16.32 -20.04 18.17
CA ASN A 66 15.65 -21.30 18.52
C ASN A 66 16.48 -22.21 19.43
N GLN A 67 17.82 -22.09 19.42
CA GLN A 67 18.69 -22.83 20.35
C GLN A 67 18.54 -22.41 21.80
N ASN A 68 18.22 -21.13 22.03
CA ASN A 68 18.13 -20.52 23.36
C ASN A 68 16.69 -20.31 23.81
N ASP A 69 15.78 -20.06 22.88
CA ASP A 69 14.36 -19.81 23.10
C ASP A 69 13.55 -20.49 21.99
N PRO A 70 13.00 -21.71 22.27
CA PRO A 70 12.31 -22.50 21.25
C PRO A 70 11.15 -21.74 20.61
N VAL A 71 11.04 -21.84 19.28
CA VAL A 71 10.06 -21.16 18.45
C VAL A 71 8.96 -22.13 18.05
N ASP A 72 7.70 -21.79 18.29
CA ASP A 72 6.55 -22.63 17.92
C ASP A 72 6.07 -22.42 16.48
N VAL A 73 6.16 -21.18 15.96
CA VAL A 73 5.71 -20.82 14.61
C VAL A 73 6.61 -19.75 14.02
N VAL A 74 6.92 -19.87 12.74
CA VAL A 74 7.65 -18.88 11.95
C VAL A 74 6.71 -18.21 10.96
N HIS A 75 6.54 -16.90 11.04
CA HIS A 75 5.70 -16.14 10.12
C HIS A 75 6.56 -15.34 9.11
N LEU A 76 6.49 -15.70 7.83
CA LEU A 76 7.21 -15.05 6.74
C LEU A 76 6.33 -14.06 5.99
N HIS A 77 6.88 -12.89 5.65
CA HIS A 77 6.23 -11.88 4.83
C HIS A 77 6.83 -11.84 3.42
N CYS A 78 6.17 -12.52 2.48
CA CYS A 78 6.55 -12.57 1.07
C CYS A 78 6.02 -11.34 0.28
N PRO A 79 6.75 -10.81 -0.71
CA PRO A 79 8.03 -11.28 -1.24
C PRO A 79 9.25 -10.60 -0.62
N MET A 80 9.14 -9.95 0.54
CA MET A 80 10.26 -9.22 1.17
C MET A 80 11.38 -10.14 1.65
N ILE A 81 11.06 -11.41 1.89
CA ILE A 81 12.01 -12.46 2.18
C ILE A 81 11.92 -13.55 1.10
N SER A 82 13.05 -14.01 0.61
CA SER A 82 13.11 -15.02 -0.46
C SER A 82 13.91 -16.22 0.00
N TRP A 83 13.22 -17.25 0.46
CA TRP A 83 13.80 -18.54 0.79
C TRP A 83 13.66 -19.54 -0.37
N SER A 84 14.70 -20.36 -0.57
CA SER A 84 14.63 -21.55 -1.43
C SER A 84 13.88 -22.68 -0.74
N GLU A 85 13.46 -23.68 -1.49
CA GLU A 85 12.85 -24.90 -0.92
C GLU A 85 13.72 -25.58 0.14
N SER A 86 15.05 -25.57 -0.03
CA SER A 86 15.99 -26.12 0.96
C SER A 86 16.01 -25.31 2.25
N GLN A 87 15.87 -23.99 2.18
CA GLN A 87 15.80 -23.13 3.36
C GLN A 87 14.46 -23.30 4.09
N PHE A 88 13.36 -23.41 3.37
CA PHE A 88 12.05 -23.76 3.97
C PHE A 88 12.14 -25.10 4.70
N ARG A 89 12.62 -26.16 4.02
CA ARG A 89 12.80 -27.49 4.67
C ARG A 89 13.70 -27.43 5.88
N ARG A 90 14.81 -26.68 5.82
CA ARG A 90 15.72 -26.50 6.96
C ARG A 90 14.99 -25.84 8.15
N CYS A 91 14.17 -24.83 7.90
CA CYS A 91 13.35 -24.20 8.95
C CYS A 91 12.30 -25.16 9.52
N THR A 92 11.51 -25.81 8.67
CA THR A 92 10.41 -26.69 9.11
C THR A 92 10.90 -27.95 9.81
N GLN A 93 12.11 -28.44 9.51
CA GLN A 93 12.68 -29.63 10.16
C GLN A 93 13.40 -29.30 11.46
N ASN A 94 14.04 -28.15 11.57
CA ASN A 94 14.95 -27.84 12.67
C ASN A 94 14.45 -26.73 13.61
N VAL A 95 13.43 -25.98 13.22
CA VAL A 95 12.90 -24.85 14.01
C VAL A 95 11.41 -25.04 14.24
N ALA A 96 10.55 -24.68 13.28
CA ALA A 96 9.11 -24.66 13.47
C ALA A 96 8.36 -24.67 12.11
N PRO A 97 7.05 -24.99 12.09
CA PRO A 97 6.21 -24.81 10.91
C PRO A 97 6.19 -23.34 10.47
N VAL A 98 6.00 -23.15 9.16
CA VAL A 98 6.05 -21.83 8.53
C VAL A 98 4.68 -21.40 8.04
N VAL A 99 4.23 -20.23 8.45
CA VAL A 99 3.12 -19.47 7.87
C VAL A 99 3.70 -18.44 6.90
N SER A 100 3.18 -18.32 5.67
CA SER A 100 3.62 -17.31 4.71
C SER A 100 2.51 -16.33 4.36
N SER A 101 2.68 -15.07 4.72
CA SER A 101 1.84 -13.97 4.23
C SER A 101 2.24 -13.53 2.83
N LEU A 102 1.29 -13.56 1.91
CA LEU A 102 1.44 -13.18 0.52
C LEU A 102 0.93 -11.74 0.33
N HIS A 103 1.85 -10.79 0.09
CA HIS A 103 1.54 -9.36 0.01
C HIS A 103 1.48 -8.83 -1.43
N GLY A 104 1.19 -9.69 -2.37
CA GLY A 104 1.34 -9.51 -3.80
C GLY A 104 2.46 -10.39 -4.35
N SER A 105 2.70 -10.36 -5.64
CA SER A 105 3.63 -11.25 -6.32
C SER A 105 4.64 -10.51 -7.21
N TRP A 106 5.82 -11.08 -7.41
CA TRP A 106 6.81 -10.55 -8.36
C TRP A 106 6.28 -10.53 -9.80
N LEU A 107 5.50 -11.53 -10.18
CA LEU A 107 4.90 -11.59 -11.52
C LEU A 107 3.84 -10.49 -11.67
N GLY A 108 3.02 -10.25 -10.66
CA GLY A 108 2.04 -9.15 -10.65
C GLY A 108 2.71 -7.79 -10.66
N GLU A 109 3.77 -7.59 -9.86
CA GLU A 109 4.51 -6.32 -9.84
C GLU A 109 5.16 -6.04 -11.21
N ARG A 110 5.72 -7.08 -11.89
CA ARG A 110 6.25 -6.98 -13.24
C ARG A 110 5.16 -6.58 -14.25
N ASP A 111 3.99 -7.21 -14.20
CA ASP A 111 2.91 -6.93 -15.14
C ASP A 111 2.32 -5.53 -14.91
N GLY A 112 2.23 -5.08 -13.66
CA GLY A 112 1.90 -3.70 -13.31
C GLY A 112 2.89 -2.67 -13.87
N LEU A 113 4.20 -2.99 -13.85
CA LEU A 113 5.22 -2.14 -14.48
C LEU A 113 5.09 -2.10 -16.01
N ILE A 114 4.73 -3.23 -16.64
CA ILE A 114 4.47 -3.28 -18.09
C ILE A 114 3.24 -2.42 -18.42
N ALA A 115 2.16 -2.54 -17.65
CA ALA A 115 0.95 -1.73 -17.81
C ALA A 115 1.24 -0.23 -17.64
N ALA A 116 2.00 0.14 -16.61
CA ALA A 116 2.47 1.51 -16.39
C ALA A 116 3.29 2.05 -17.58
N GLY A 117 4.16 1.22 -18.16
CA GLY A 117 4.92 1.57 -19.35
C GLY A 117 4.02 1.84 -20.57
N LYS A 118 3.00 1.00 -20.80
CA LYS A 118 2.00 1.19 -21.87
C LYS A 118 1.18 2.47 -21.67
N ALA A 119 0.85 2.81 -20.43
CA ALA A 119 0.18 4.06 -20.07
C ALA A 119 1.11 5.29 -20.07
N LYS A 120 2.34 5.15 -20.60
CA LYS A 120 3.35 6.22 -20.67
C LYS A 120 3.72 6.83 -19.32
N GLU A 121 3.68 6.01 -18.28
CA GLU A 121 4.25 6.40 -17.00
C GLU A 121 5.77 6.60 -17.08
N ALA A 122 6.29 7.35 -16.13
CA ALA A 122 7.64 7.82 -16.19
C ALA A 122 8.66 6.68 -16.19
N ALA A 123 9.35 6.53 -17.32
CA ALA A 123 10.64 5.86 -17.45
C ALA A 123 10.86 4.62 -16.56
N VAL A 124 9.91 3.68 -16.56
CA VAL A 124 10.02 2.37 -15.87
C VAL A 124 11.39 1.74 -16.12
N TRP A 125 11.84 1.75 -17.36
CA TRP A 125 13.13 1.19 -17.78
C TRP A 125 14.36 2.03 -17.35
N ALA A 126 14.17 3.27 -16.92
CA ALA A 126 15.27 4.13 -16.42
C ALA A 126 15.48 4.01 -14.91
N ASN A 127 14.60 3.30 -14.18
CA ASN A 127 14.77 3.04 -12.76
C ASN A 127 15.44 1.67 -12.56
N PRO A 128 16.59 1.58 -11.86
CA PRO A 128 17.31 0.30 -11.67
C PRO A 128 16.47 -0.77 -10.97
N ASN A 129 15.61 -0.40 -10.03
CA ASN A 129 14.74 -1.37 -9.33
C ASN A 129 13.64 -1.88 -10.25
N ASP A 130 12.95 -0.98 -10.97
CA ASP A 130 11.88 -1.36 -11.92
C ASP A 130 12.46 -2.23 -13.04
N LEU A 131 13.64 -1.86 -13.57
CA LEU A 131 14.34 -2.65 -14.57
C LEU A 131 14.74 -4.03 -14.03
N ALA A 132 15.24 -4.11 -12.80
CA ALA A 132 15.57 -5.38 -12.18
C ALA A 132 14.35 -6.30 -12.04
N ILE A 133 13.19 -5.75 -11.64
CA ILE A 133 11.93 -6.49 -11.58
C ILE A 133 11.51 -6.98 -12.96
N LEU A 134 11.52 -6.11 -13.97
CA LEU A 134 11.17 -6.47 -15.36
C LEU A 134 12.00 -7.64 -15.89
N LEU A 135 13.31 -7.64 -15.61
CA LEU A 135 14.25 -8.64 -16.11
C LEU A 135 14.26 -9.92 -15.27
N THR A 136 14.02 -9.85 -13.96
CA THR A 136 14.31 -10.98 -13.06
C THR A 136 13.09 -11.55 -12.33
N ALA A 137 11.92 -10.91 -12.38
CA ALA A 137 10.73 -11.34 -11.65
C ALA A 137 10.38 -12.82 -11.91
N ARG A 138 10.45 -13.29 -13.16
CA ARG A 138 10.22 -14.71 -13.50
C ARG A 138 11.17 -15.65 -12.79
N ARG A 139 12.44 -15.24 -12.60
CA ARG A 139 13.44 -16.02 -11.86
C ARG A 139 13.16 -15.98 -10.35
N TYR A 140 12.70 -14.84 -9.82
CA TYR A 140 12.40 -14.68 -8.40
C TYR A 140 11.07 -15.34 -8.01
N ALA A 141 10.14 -15.52 -8.93
CA ALA A 141 8.90 -16.28 -8.73
C ALA A 141 9.12 -17.71 -8.19
N LYS A 142 10.33 -18.31 -8.38
CA LYS A 142 10.66 -19.61 -7.79
C LYS A 142 10.67 -19.59 -6.26
N PHE A 143 11.01 -18.46 -5.63
CA PHE A 143 11.01 -18.33 -4.18
C PHE A 143 9.60 -18.22 -3.61
N GLU A 144 8.72 -17.53 -4.35
CA GLU A 144 7.28 -17.48 -4.02
C GLU A 144 6.63 -18.85 -4.21
N ARG A 145 7.01 -19.60 -5.28
CA ARG A 145 6.59 -21.00 -5.44
C ARG A 145 7.08 -21.90 -4.28
N ALA A 146 8.31 -21.64 -3.78
CA ALA A 146 8.81 -22.36 -2.61
C ALA A 146 7.98 -22.06 -1.37
N ALA A 147 7.60 -20.79 -1.15
CA ALA A 147 6.73 -20.39 -0.07
C ALA A 147 5.36 -21.12 -0.15
N VAL A 148 4.71 -21.07 -1.31
CA VAL A 148 3.42 -21.72 -1.53
C VAL A 148 3.46 -23.25 -1.28
N LYS A 149 4.57 -23.91 -1.69
CA LYS A 149 4.70 -25.36 -1.59
C LYS A 149 5.16 -25.87 -0.24
N GLN A 150 5.91 -25.08 0.51
CA GLN A 150 6.60 -25.52 1.71
C GLN A 150 6.02 -24.94 3.02
N SER A 151 5.16 -23.93 2.93
CA SER A 151 4.47 -23.38 4.09
C SER A 151 3.35 -24.32 4.55
N SER A 152 3.16 -24.39 5.85
CA SER A 152 2.03 -25.12 6.44
C SER A 152 0.70 -24.45 6.11
N ILE A 153 0.67 -23.12 6.14
CA ILE A 153 -0.47 -22.27 5.77
C ILE A 153 0.07 -21.06 5.02
N CYS A 154 -0.67 -20.61 4.00
CA CYS A 154 -0.49 -19.31 3.39
C CYS A 154 -1.61 -18.35 3.80
N VAL A 155 -1.29 -17.07 3.91
CA VAL A 155 -2.27 -16.00 4.17
C VAL A 155 -2.16 -14.98 3.04
N ALA A 156 -3.18 -14.86 2.22
CA ALA A 156 -3.25 -13.81 1.20
C ALA A 156 -3.96 -12.58 1.77
N ASN A 157 -3.46 -11.39 1.42
CA ASN A 157 -4.04 -10.14 1.88
C ASN A 157 -5.24 -9.65 1.06
N SER A 158 -5.64 -10.43 0.04
CA SER A 158 -6.84 -10.18 -0.79
C SER A 158 -7.20 -11.43 -1.59
N HIS A 159 -8.45 -11.53 -2.05
CA HIS A 159 -8.87 -12.58 -2.97
C HIS A 159 -8.11 -12.49 -4.30
N ALA A 160 -7.86 -11.28 -4.79
CA ALA A 160 -7.06 -11.05 -5.99
C ALA A 160 -5.63 -11.58 -5.86
N THR A 161 -4.97 -11.38 -4.70
CA THR A 161 -3.64 -11.96 -4.43
C THR A 161 -3.71 -13.48 -4.41
N LYS A 162 -4.68 -14.09 -3.72
CA LYS A 162 -4.88 -15.55 -3.72
C LYS A 162 -5.05 -16.09 -5.14
N ALA A 163 -5.94 -15.51 -5.92
CA ALA A 163 -6.20 -15.91 -7.32
C ALA A 163 -4.97 -15.75 -8.23
N ASP A 164 -4.16 -14.70 -8.01
CA ASP A 164 -2.89 -14.49 -8.73
C ASP A 164 -1.91 -15.65 -8.48
N PHE A 165 -1.79 -16.11 -7.22
CA PHE A 165 -0.96 -17.26 -6.87
C PHE A 165 -1.53 -18.58 -7.42
N GLU A 166 -2.82 -18.82 -7.31
CA GLU A 166 -3.48 -20.00 -7.89
C GLU A 166 -3.23 -20.12 -9.39
N THR A 167 -3.37 -19.01 -10.10
CA THR A 167 -3.25 -19.00 -11.58
C THR A 167 -1.82 -19.15 -12.06
N ARG A 168 -0.83 -18.58 -11.37
CA ARG A 168 0.52 -18.38 -11.92
C ARG A 168 1.64 -19.13 -11.21
N TYR A 169 1.41 -19.61 -9.99
CA TYR A 169 2.50 -20.17 -9.18
C TYR A 169 2.44 -21.68 -9.03
N GLY A 170 1.42 -22.34 -9.57
CA GLY A 170 1.28 -23.80 -9.52
C GLY A 170 1.13 -24.28 -8.08
N VAL A 171 0.09 -23.81 -7.41
CA VAL A 171 -0.24 -24.18 -6.03
C VAL A 171 -0.52 -25.70 -5.92
N PRO A 172 -0.27 -26.34 -4.76
CA PRO A 172 -0.64 -27.73 -4.50
C PRO A 172 -2.15 -27.94 -4.62
N GLU A 173 -2.59 -29.14 -4.96
CA GLU A 173 -4.03 -29.48 -5.04
C GLU A 173 -4.77 -29.23 -3.71
N LYS A 174 -4.10 -29.48 -2.59
CA LYS A 174 -4.59 -29.17 -1.23
C LYS A 174 -3.82 -27.97 -0.64
N TRP A 175 -3.87 -26.86 -1.35
CA TRP A 175 -3.24 -25.63 -0.88
C TRP A 175 -4.08 -24.97 0.21
N ASP A 176 -3.51 -24.89 1.40
CA ASP A 176 -4.13 -24.20 2.53
C ASP A 176 -3.76 -22.71 2.46
N CYS A 177 -4.71 -21.88 2.06
CA CYS A 177 -4.52 -20.43 1.92
C CYS A 177 -5.78 -19.68 2.34
N GLU A 178 -5.69 -19.01 3.46
CA GLU A 178 -6.71 -18.12 3.97
C GLU A 178 -6.57 -16.72 3.38
N VAL A 179 -7.69 -16.00 3.23
CA VAL A 179 -7.69 -14.58 2.89
C VAL A 179 -7.96 -13.78 4.15
N ILE A 180 -6.96 -12.99 4.56
CA ILE A 180 -7.06 -12.09 5.71
C ILE A 180 -6.62 -10.70 5.24
N HIS A 181 -7.60 -9.81 5.07
CA HIS A 181 -7.33 -8.43 4.70
C HIS A 181 -6.56 -7.71 5.82
N TRP A 182 -5.66 -6.83 5.42
CA TRP A 182 -5.01 -5.93 6.36
C TRP A 182 -5.99 -4.89 6.85
N GLY A 183 -5.87 -4.57 8.12
CA GLY A 183 -6.61 -3.50 8.75
C GLY A 183 -5.94 -2.14 8.60
N VAL A 184 -6.64 -1.12 9.07
CA VAL A 184 -6.15 0.25 9.25
C VAL A 184 -6.40 0.69 10.69
N ASP A 185 -5.53 1.55 11.21
CA ASP A 185 -5.71 2.18 12.51
C ASP A 185 -6.82 3.25 12.44
N THR A 186 -8.01 2.87 12.88
CA THR A 186 -9.19 3.73 12.86
C THR A 186 -9.21 4.80 13.95
N SER A 187 -8.28 4.76 14.88
CA SER A 187 -8.08 5.84 15.87
C SER A 187 -7.26 6.99 15.27
N MET A 188 -6.26 6.66 14.45
CA MET A 188 -5.43 7.63 13.72
C MET A 188 -6.17 8.17 12.48
N PHE A 189 -6.68 7.27 11.64
CA PHE A 189 -7.42 7.61 10.43
C PHE A 189 -8.91 7.65 10.77
N ARG A 190 -9.42 8.83 11.02
CA ARG A 190 -10.80 9.11 11.38
C ARG A 190 -11.26 10.44 10.82
N PRO A 191 -12.58 10.66 10.67
CA PRO A 191 -13.12 11.96 10.29
C PRO A 191 -12.68 13.06 11.25
N VAL A 192 -12.71 14.31 10.77
CA VAL A 192 -12.49 15.48 11.61
C VAL A 192 -13.61 15.57 12.66
N ASP A 193 -13.24 15.91 13.89
CA ASP A 193 -14.20 16.25 14.93
C ASP A 193 -14.65 17.70 14.72
N MET A 194 -15.89 17.86 14.25
CA MET A 194 -16.48 19.17 13.94
C MET A 194 -16.71 20.02 15.19
N ASP A 195 -16.79 19.41 16.37
CA ASP A 195 -16.98 20.11 17.66
C ASP A 195 -15.62 20.56 18.24
N SER A 196 -14.51 19.99 17.78
CA SER A 196 -13.16 20.39 18.19
C SER A 196 -12.70 21.64 17.44
N GLN A 197 -12.54 22.75 18.17
CA GLN A 197 -12.01 23.99 17.59
C GLN A 197 -10.57 23.82 17.05
N GLU A 198 -9.77 23.00 17.70
CA GLU A 198 -8.38 22.71 17.29
C GLU A 198 -8.36 21.95 15.96
N GLU A 199 -9.11 20.86 15.85
CA GLU A 199 -9.17 20.07 14.60
C GLU A 199 -9.78 20.87 13.46
N MET A 200 -10.82 21.68 13.72
CA MET A 200 -11.39 22.57 12.71
C MET A 200 -10.42 23.67 12.27
N SER A 201 -9.58 24.16 13.17
CA SER A 201 -8.51 25.11 12.83
C SER A 201 -7.45 24.46 11.96
N GLU A 202 -7.03 23.23 12.31
CA GLU A 202 -6.10 22.42 11.51
C GLU A 202 -6.69 22.12 10.12
N TYR A 203 -7.91 21.63 10.04
CA TYR A 203 -8.67 21.36 8.80
C TYR A 203 -8.66 22.58 7.87
N ARG A 204 -9.07 23.74 8.38
CA ARG A 204 -9.07 24.99 7.60
C ARG A 204 -7.67 25.43 7.20
N GLY A 205 -6.70 25.25 8.09
CA GLY A 205 -5.27 25.56 7.84
C GLY A 205 -4.68 24.73 6.71
N ILE A 206 -4.97 23.42 6.69
CA ILE A 206 -4.54 22.50 5.62
C ILE A 206 -5.19 22.90 4.29
N ARG A 207 -6.50 23.10 4.25
CA ARG A 207 -7.19 23.50 3.02
C ARG A 207 -6.66 24.83 2.48
N ARG A 208 -6.43 25.82 3.35
CA ARG A 208 -5.82 27.11 2.98
C ARG A 208 -4.40 26.94 2.41
N ARG A 209 -3.58 26.10 3.04
CA ARG A 209 -2.21 25.82 2.58
C ARG A 209 -2.18 25.34 1.13
N TYR A 210 -3.16 24.54 0.73
CA TYR A 210 -3.23 23.98 -0.62
C TYR A 210 -4.18 24.74 -1.56
N GLY A 211 -4.67 25.89 -1.17
CA GLY A 211 -5.51 26.75 -2.01
C GLY A 211 -6.93 26.22 -2.22
N ALA A 212 -7.45 25.44 -1.27
CA ALA A 212 -8.82 24.93 -1.27
C ALA A 212 -9.63 25.55 -0.12
N ASN A 213 -9.54 26.86 0.05
CA ASN A 213 -10.12 27.63 1.18
C ASN A 213 -11.47 28.29 0.89
N ASP A 214 -11.90 28.31 -0.37
CA ASP A 214 -13.15 28.94 -0.77
C ASP A 214 -14.30 27.93 -0.86
N ASP A 215 -15.53 28.41 -0.72
CA ASP A 215 -16.72 27.60 -0.94
C ASP A 215 -16.72 27.11 -2.40
N GLY A 216 -16.78 25.80 -2.56
CA GLY A 216 -16.69 25.13 -3.86
C GLY A 216 -15.29 24.69 -4.30
N ALA A 217 -14.22 25.11 -3.64
CA ALA A 217 -12.89 24.59 -3.90
C ALA A 217 -12.77 23.13 -3.41
N ARG A 218 -12.17 22.26 -4.25
CA ARG A 218 -12.05 20.83 -4.00
C ARG A 218 -10.59 20.43 -3.75
N LEU A 219 -10.34 19.71 -2.66
CA LEU A 219 -9.02 19.17 -2.31
C LEU A 219 -8.97 17.69 -2.62
N ILE A 220 -8.18 17.32 -3.62
CA ILE A 220 -7.93 15.93 -4.02
C ILE A 220 -6.59 15.50 -3.45
N LEU A 221 -6.55 14.31 -2.82
CA LEU A 221 -5.34 13.74 -2.27
C LEU A 221 -4.97 12.44 -3.01
N ALA A 222 -3.67 12.28 -3.25
CA ALA A 222 -3.11 11.01 -3.70
C ALA A 222 -1.86 10.68 -2.89
N VAL A 223 -1.74 9.47 -2.39
CA VAL A 223 -0.66 9.06 -1.48
C VAL A 223 0.02 7.80 -2.00
N GLY A 224 1.35 7.75 -1.92
CA GLY A 224 2.11 6.56 -2.26
C GLY A 224 3.55 6.83 -2.68
N ARG A 225 4.32 5.77 -2.90
CA ARG A 225 5.69 5.92 -3.42
C ARG A 225 5.67 6.60 -4.80
N LEU A 226 6.52 7.60 -4.99
CA LEU A 226 6.66 8.26 -6.30
C LEU A 226 7.44 7.37 -7.27
N ALA A 227 6.77 6.32 -7.74
CA ALA A 227 7.26 5.28 -8.63
C ALA A 227 6.27 5.07 -9.79
N ALA A 228 6.74 4.60 -10.94
CA ALA A 228 5.95 4.48 -12.16
C ALA A 228 4.65 3.68 -11.95
N ARG A 229 4.73 2.54 -11.28
CA ARG A 229 3.59 1.67 -11.03
C ARG A 229 2.46 2.30 -10.18
N LYS A 230 2.72 3.44 -9.49
CA LYS A 230 1.69 4.16 -8.71
C LYS A 230 0.83 5.12 -9.53
N GLY A 231 1.12 5.31 -10.82
CA GLY A 231 0.24 5.97 -11.76
C GLY A 231 0.11 7.49 -11.62
N PHE A 232 1.01 8.16 -10.90
CA PHE A 232 0.88 9.60 -10.66
C PHE A 232 1.03 10.44 -11.93
N GLY A 233 1.75 9.97 -12.94
CA GLY A 233 1.80 10.64 -14.24
C GLY A 233 0.47 10.55 -14.98
N THR A 234 -0.24 9.43 -14.89
CA THR A 234 -1.60 9.27 -15.40
C THR A 234 -2.57 10.17 -14.63
N LEU A 235 -2.44 10.22 -13.30
CA LEU A 235 -3.25 11.12 -12.46
C LEU A 235 -3.08 12.58 -12.86
N LEU A 236 -1.87 13.06 -13.09
CA LEU A 236 -1.65 14.45 -13.54
C LEU A 236 -2.36 14.75 -14.88
N ARG A 237 -2.37 13.80 -15.81
CA ARG A 237 -3.12 13.94 -17.08
C ARG A 237 -4.64 13.95 -16.85
N GLY A 238 -5.15 13.05 -15.99
CA GLY A 238 -6.56 13.02 -15.60
C GLY A 238 -7.00 14.29 -14.86
N PHE A 239 -6.15 14.78 -13.95
CA PHE A 239 -6.40 16.03 -13.23
C PHE A 239 -6.40 17.26 -14.16
N ALA A 240 -5.54 17.29 -15.18
CA ALA A 240 -5.58 18.36 -16.20
C ALA A 240 -6.91 18.37 -16.97
N ARG A 241 -7.50 17.18 -17.26
CA ARG A 241 -8.84 17.08 -17.85
C ARG A 241 -9.94 17.49 -16.86
N LEU A 242 -9.77 17.14 -15.59
CA LEU A 242 -10.70 17.52 -14.53
C LEU A 242 -10.83 19.05 -14.40
N GLN A 243 -9.77 19.82 -14.68
CA GLN A 243 -9.81 21.28 -14.60
C GLN A 243 -10.84 21.91 -15.55
N GLU A 244 -11.23 21.22 -16.63
CA GLU A 244 -12.30 21.64 -17.54
C GLU A 244 -13.69 21.48 -16.91
N LYS A 245 -13.84 20.56 -15.95
CA LYS A 245 -15.11 20.15 -15.31
C LYS A 245 -15.26 20.71 -13.88
N VAL A 246 -14.14 20.80 -13.15
CA VAL A 246 -14.06 21.28 -11.76
C VAL A 246 -12.84 22.20 -11.64
N PRO A 247 -12.94 23.47 -12.13
CA PRO A 247 -11.80 24.39 -12.22
C PRO A 247 -11.15 24.73 -10.88
N GLU A 248 -11.94 24.76 -9.80
CA GLU A 248 -11.46 25.10 -8.46
C GLU A 248 -10.92 23.90 -7.68
N SER A 249 -10.57 22.80 -8.38
CA SER A 249 -9.92 21.68 -7.73
C SER A 249 -8.41 21.90 -7.56
N ARG A 250 -7.88 21.34 -6.46
CA ARG A 250 -6.46 21.31 -6.09
C ARG A 250 -6.04 19.87 -5.87
N LEU A 251 -4.83 19.51 -6.28
CA LEU A 251 -4.29 18.16 -6.12
C LEU A 251 -3.05 18.18 -5.24
N VAL A 252 -3.06 17.37 -4.19
CA VAL A 252 -1.88 17.11 -3.35
C VAL A 252 -1.44 15.67 -3.55
N ILE A 253 -0.18 15.48 -3.93
CA ILE A 253 0.45 14.16 -4.03
C ILE A 253 1.48 14.05 -2.91
N VAL A 254 1.31 13.08 -2.01
CA VAL A 254 2.23 12.86 -0.89
C VAL A 254 3.00 11.56 -1.11
N GLY A 255 4.34 11.64 -1.12
CA GLY A 255 5.14 10.43 -1.20
C GLY A 255 6.62 10.65 -1.41
N ARG A 256 7.40 9.62 -1.07
CA ARG A 256 8.85 9.57 -1.33
C ARG A 256 9.12 8.78 -2.61
N GLY A 257 10.11 9.21 -3.37
CA GLY A 257 10.53 8.48 -4.57
C GLY A 257 11.27 9.37 -5.58
N HIS A 258 11.85 8.71 -6.58
CA HIS A 258 12.72 9.34 -7.58
C HIS A 258 11.96 10.18 -8.63
N LEU A 259 10.63 10.06 -8.70
CA LEU A 259 9.84 10.71 -9.74
C LEU A 259 9.41 12.14 -9.40
N LYS A 260 9.64 12.67 -8.17
CA LYS A 260 9.15 14.01 -7.76
C LYS A 260 9.47 15.09 -8.78
N GLY A 261 10.73 15.24 -9.18
CA GLY A 261 11.13 16.27 -10.13
C GLY A 261 10.55 16.11 -11.54
N ARG A 262 10.28 14.85 -11.95
CA ARG A 262 9.62 14.56 -13.24
C ARG A 262 8.13 14.89 -13.20
N LEU A 263 7.45 14.53 -12.12
CA LEU A 263 6.03 14.83 -11.93
C LEU A 263 5.80 16.36 -11.86
N ASN A 264 6.65 17.11 -11.15
CA ASN A 264 6.59 18.59 -11.16
C ASN A 264 6.72 19.16 -12.56
N ARG A 265 7.72 18.71 -13.34
CA ARG A 265 7.87 19.14 -14.74
C ARG A 265 6.67 18.78 -15.61
N GLN A 266 6.05 17.61 -15.36
CA GLN A 266 4.86 17.19 -16.07
C GLN A 266 3.66 18.09 -15.72
N ALA A 267 3.45 18.42 -14.44
CA ALA A 267 2.39 19.34 -14.00
C ALA A 267 2.54 20.72 -14.67
N THR A 268 3.76 21.26 -14.71
CA THR A 268 4.04 22.53 -15.41
C THR A 268 3.72 22.43 -16.90
N LYS A 269 4.12 21.34 -17.58
CA LYS A 269 3.84 21.15 -19.01
C LYS A 269 2.36 21.01 -19.33
N LEU A 270 1.57 20.50 -18.38
CA LEU A 270 0.11 20.36 -18.50
C LEU A 270 -0.63 21.65 -18.13
N GLY A 271 0.07 22.72 -17.73
CA GLY A 271 -0.55 23.98 -17.32
C GLY A 271 -1.28 23.95 -15.98
N ILE A 272 -0.96 22.95 -15.14
CA ILE A 272 -1.61 22.74 -13.82
C ILE A 272 -0.64 22.88 -12.64
N GLY A 273 0.55 23.44 -12.89
CA GLY A 273 1.62 23.48 -11.90
C GLY A 273 1.28 24.28 -10.64
N ASP A 274 0.46 25.30 -10.75
CA ASP A 274 -0.05 26.16 -9.67
C ASP A 274 -1.19 25.49 -8.85
N LYS A 275 -1.78 24.43 -9.39
CA LYS A 275 -2.89 23.67 -8.77
C LYS A 275 -2.46 22.32 -8.20
N VAL A 276 -1.17 21.98 -8.32
CA VAL A 276 -0.62 20.69 -7.87
C VAL A 276 0.51 20.89 -6.87
N ALA A 277 0.39 20.32 -5.69
CA ALA A 277 1.47 20.23 -4.71
C ALA A 277 2.00 18.79 -4.63
N ILE A 278 3.33 18.62 -4.67
CA ILE A 278 3.97 17.31 -4.50
C ILE A 278 4.88 17.35 -3.26
N GLU A 279 4.41 16.71 -2.20
CA GLU A 279 5.08 16.68 -0.90
C GLU A 279 5.92 15.40 -0.72
N SER A 280 7.07 15.54 -0.06
CA SER A 280 8.01 14.43 0.16
C SER A 280 8.18 14.13 1.64
N GLY A 281 7.51 13.10 2.10
CA GLY A 281 7.61 12.66 3.48
C GLY A 281 6.85 13.59 4.43
N MET A 282 5.88 13.01 5.07
CA MET A 282 5.01 13.69 6.02
C MET A 282 4.91 12.79 7.26
N PRO A 283 4.90 13.32 8.50
CA PRO A 283 4.57 12.54 9.68
C PRO A 283 3.20 11.87 9.53
N PHE A 284 2.99 10.74 10.18
CA PHE A 284 1.73 10.00 10.04
C PHE A 284 0.52 10.80 10.51
N GLU A 285 0.66 11.56 11.61
CA GLU A 285 -0.38 12.43 12.15
C GLU A 285 -0.79 13.52 11.16
N SER A 286 0.21 14.17 10.52
CA SER A 286 -0.04 15.18 9.48
C SER A 286 -0.67 14.57 8.22
N LEU A 287 -0.31 13.33 7.90
CA LEU A 287 -0.92 12.61 6.78
C LEU A 287 -2.38 12.26 7.09
N ALA A 288 -2.67 11.79 8.30
CA ALA A 288 -4.04 11.53 8.75
C ALA A 288 -4.91 12.81 8.74
N ALA A 289 -4.34 13.94 9.20
CA ALA A 289 -5.00 15.24 9.11
C ALA A 289 -5.28 15.66 7.66
N LEU A 290 -4.38 15.34 6.73
CA LEU A 290 -4.58 15.64 5.31
C LEU A 290 -5.65 14.74 4.68
N PHE A 291 -5.73 13.44 5.06
CA PHE A 291 -6.80 12.54 4.61
C PHE A 291 -8.18 13.09 4.98
N ARG A 292 -8.40 13.45 6.27
CA ARG A 292 -9.68 14.01 6.74
C ARG A 292 -9.98 15.43 6.27
N SER A 293 -8.98 16.11 5.66
CA SER A 293 -9.17 17.45 5.07
C SER A 293 -9.47 17.41 3.57
N ALA A 294 -9.25 16.27 2.91
CA ALA A 294 -9.50 16.09 1.49
C ALA A 294 -10.98 15.78 1.20
N ASP A 295 -11.46 16.24 0.06
CA ASP A 295 -12.80 15.92 -0.43
C ASP A 295 -12.81 14.56 -1.15
N LEU A 296 -11.68 14.16 -1.72
CA LEU A 296 -11.56 12.94 -2.51
C LEU A 296 -10.13 12.39 -2.44
N VAL A 297 -9.99 11.08 -2.35
CA VAL A 297 -8.70 10.41 -2.55
C VAL A 297 -8.70 9.68 -3.89
N VAL A 298 -7.63 9.85 -4.68
CA VAL A 298 -7.44 9.15 -5.95
C VAL A 298 -6.27 8.20 -5.86
N TYR A 299 -6.50 6.92 -6.18
CA TYR A 299 -5.49 5.86 -6.10
C TYR A 299 -5.33 5.14 -7.43
N PRO A 300 -4.47 5.64 -8.35
CA PRO A 300 -4.37 5.19 -9.73
C PRO A 300 -3.31 4.09 -9.95
N SER A 301 -3.11 3.22 -8.98
CA SER A 301 -2.02 2.23 -9.01
C SER A 301 -2.25 1.15 -10.04
N PHE A 302 -1.19 0.79 -10.78
CA PHE A 302 -1.20 -0.28 -11.79
C PHE A 302 -1.05 -1.69 -11.20
N TYR A 303 -0.69 -1.82 -9.95
CA TYR A 303 -0.64 -3.10 -9.24
C TYR A 303 -0.59 -2.89 -7.74
N GLU A 304 -1.40 -3.65 -7.02
CA GLU A 304 -1.44 -3.76 -5.57
C GLU A 304 -1.65 -5.22 -5.13
N GLY A 305 -1.20 -5.53 -3.92
CA GLY A 305 -1.59 -6.76 -3.24
C GLY A 305 -2.92 -6.59 -2.50
N GLN A 306 -3.12 -5.43 -1.84
CA GLN A 306 -4.40 -4.99 -1.27
C GLN A 306 -4.59 -3.49 -1.50
N GLY A 307 -3.72 -2.63 -0.93
CA GLY A 307 -3.82 -1.18 -0.99
C GLY A 307 -4.39 -0.60 0.31
N LEU A 308 -3.52 -0.16 1.24
CA LEU A 308 -3.96 0.46 2.49
C LEU A 308 -4.49 1.88 2.30
N ILE A 309 -4.00 2.61 1.30
CA ILE A 309 -4.38 4.01 1.06
C ILE A 309 -5.90 4.20 0.87
N PRO A 310 -6.61 3.38 0.08
CA PRO A 310 -8.07 3.41 0.04
C PRO A 310 -8.74 3.21 1.40
N LEU A 311 -8.21 2.30 2.22
CA LEU A 311 -8.74 2.05 3.56
C LEU A 311 -8.48 3.21 4.52
N GLU A 312 -7.28 3.82 4.48
CA GLU A 312 -6.93 5.03 5.24
C GLU A 312 -7.83 6.21 4.88
N ALA A 313 -8.14 6.38 3.59
CA ALA A 313 -9.09 7.39 3.11
C ALA A 313 -10.51 7.15 3.63
N MET A 314 -11.05 5.95 3.42
CA MET A 314 -12.38 5.57 3.89
C MET A 314 -12.49 5.65 5.41
N ALA A 315 -11.46 5.21 6.15
CA ALA A 315 -11.37 5.36 7.60
C ALA A 315 -11.48 6.81 8.04
N SER A 316 -10.92 7.74 7.25
CA SER A 316 -10.99 9.18 7.48
C SER A 316 -12.30 9.84 7.02
N GLY A 317 -13.24 9.06 6.50
CA GLY A 317 -14.52 9.56 5.98
C GLY A 317 -14.39 10.19 4.59
N THR A 318 -13.32 9.92 3.86
CA THR A 318 -13.04 10.50 2.54
C THR A 318 -13.31 9.46 1.45
N PRO A 319 -14.21 9.73 0.47
CA PRO A 319 -14.47 8.86 -0.67
C PRO A 319 -13.23 8.58 -1.52
N VAL A 320 -13.26 7.47 -2.25
CA VAL A 320 -12.11 7.00 -3.03
C VAL A 320 -12.47 6.81 -4.50
N VAL A 321 -11.65 7.35 -5.39
CA VAL A 321 -11.62 7.01 -6.83
C VAL A 321 -10.39 6.15 -7.12
N THR A 322 -10.59 4.92 -7.58
CA THR A 322 -9.48 3.99 -7.83
C THR A 322 -9.71 3.14 -9.08
N VAL A 323 -8.69 2.37 -9.49
CA VAL A 323 -8.80 1.50 -10.67
C VAL A 323 -9.70 0.29 -10.40
N ASN A 324 -10.42 -0.15 -11.43
CA ASN A 324 -11.25 -1.36 -11.40
C ASN A 324 -10.41 -2.61 -11.71
N GLU A 325 -9.35 -2.83 -10.92
CA GLU A 325 -8.40 -3.93 -11.15
C GLU A 325 -7.82 -4.47 -9.84
N GLY A 326 -7.46 -5.75 -9.85
CA GLY A 326 -6.82 -6.42 -8.72
C GLY A 326 -7.70 -6.39 -7.47
N PRO A 327 -7.12 -6.10 -6.29
CA PRO A 327 -7.84 -6.12 -5.01
C PRO A 327 -8.70 -4.87 -4.75
N LEU A 328 -8.57 -3.82 -5.55
CA LEU A 328 -9.21 -2.53 -5.26
C LEU A 328 -10.75 -2.60 -5.29
N PRO A 329 -11.38 -3.36 -6.24
CA PRO A 329 -12.83 -3.59 -6.21
C PRO A 329 -13.32 -4.43 -5.01
N GLU A 330 -12.44 -5.12 -4.29
CA GLU A 330 -12.81 -5.82 -3.04
C GLU A 330 -13.12 -4.83 -1.90
N MET A 331 -12.56 -3.62 -1.97
CA MET A 331 -12.68 -2.59 -0.94
C MET A 331 -13.56 -1.43 -1.35
N VAL A 332 -13.51 -1.03 -2.64
CA VAL A 332 -14.18 0.16 -3.17
C VAL A 332 -15.24 -0.25 -4.21
N ASP A 333 -16.44 0.24 -4.03
CA ASP A 333 -17.56 0.14 -4.97
C ASP A 333 -18.34 1.46 -5.02
N ALA A 334 -19.47 1.49 -5.73
CA ALA A 334 -20.29 2.69 -5.91
C ALA A 334 -20.87 3.27 -4.60
N THR A 335 -20.85 2.52 -3.49
CA THR A 335 -21.37 2.99 -2.20
C THR A 335 -20.35 3.79 -1.39
N VAL A 336 -19.06 3.66 -1.69
CA VAL A 336 -17.94 4.29 -0.97
C VAL A 336 -17.03 5.13 -1.85
N GLY A 337 -17.24 5.10 -3.18
CA GLY A 337 -16.41 5.82 -4.14
C GLY A 337 -16.76 5.48 -5.58
N SER A 338 -15.77 5.52 -6.48
CA SER A 338 -15.92 5.15 -7.89
C SER A 338 -14.72 4.40 -8.41
N LEU A 339 -14.97 3.55 -9.39
CA LEU A 339 -13.95 2.78 -10.09
C LEU A 339 -13.78 3.31 -11.53
N PHE A 340 -12.52 3.36 -12.00
CA PHE A 340 -12.22 3.72 -13.38
C PHE A 340 -11.34 2.65 -14.05
N SER A 341 -11.32 2.64 -15.39
CA SER A 341 -10.49 1.70 -16.15
C SER A 341 -9.01 2.05 -16.06
N MET A 342 -8.17 1.06 -15.77
CA MET A 342 -6.73 1.25 -15.57
C MET A 342 -6.06 1.96 -16.76
N GLY A 343 -5.36 3.05 -16.48
CA GLY A 343 -4.63 3.82 -17.49
C GLY A 343 -5.49 4.75 -18.34
N GLU A 344 -6.81 4.69 -18.23
CA GLU A 344 -7.75 5.50 -19.02
C GLU A 344 -7.98 6.88 -18.36
N ILE A 345 -7.41 7.90 -18.99
CA ILE A 345 -7.37 9.28 -18.44
C ILE A 345 -8.78 9.87 -18.36
N GLU A 346 -9.60 9.68 -19.39
CA GLU A 346 -10.95 10.25 -19.45
C GLU A 346 -11.85 9.59 -18.40
N SER A 347 -11.83 8.25 -18.31
CA SER A 347 -12.58 7.50 -17.30
C SER A 347 -12.23 7.96 -15.88
N MET A 348 -10.95 8.19 -15.60
CA MET A 348 -10.49 8.73 -14.30
C MET A 348 -11.02 10.15 -14.05
N SER A 349 -10.93 11.03 -15.07
CA SER A 349 -11.42 12.41 -14.98
C SER A 349 -12.92 12.47 -14.74
N ASP A 350 -13.68 11.64 -15.46
CA ASP A 350 -15.14 11.54 -15.30
C ASP A 350 -15.54 11.04 -13.93
N SER A 351 -14.85 10.00 -13.43
CA SER A 351 -15.08 9.48 -12.08
C SER A 351 -14.81 10.53 -11.00
N MET A 352 -13.68 11.27 -11.11
CA MET A 352 -13.40 12.38 -10.19
C MET A 352 -14.47 13.47 -10.25
N ALA A 353 -14.87 13.90 -11.46
CA ALA A 353 -15.88 14.95 -11.63
C ALA A 353 -17.24 14.54 -11.09
N SER A 354 -17.65 13.28 -11.34
CA SER A 354 -18.91 12.75 -10.82
C SER A 354 -18.98 12.77 -9.30
N GLU A 355 -17.87 12.41 -8.63
CA GLU A 355 -17.81 12.46 -7.17
C GLU A 355 -17.82 13.89 -6.63
N LEU A 356 -17.04 14.80 -7.22
CA LEU A 356 -16.83 16.16 -6.71
C LEU A 356 -18.01 17.12 -6.93
N ASN A 357 -18.92 16.79 -7.83
CA ASN A 357 -20.07 17.65 -8.16
C ASN A 357 -21.32 17.42 -7.29
N ASP A 358 -21.28 16.46 -6.36
CA ASP A 358 -22.42 16.15 -5.47
C ASP A 358 -21.96 16.03 -4.01
N ASP A 359 -22.09 17.12 -3.25
CA ASP A 359 -21.68 17.21 -1.85
C ASP A 359 -22.45 16.24 -0.94
N ALA A 360 -23.72 16.02 -1.22
CA ALA A 360 -24.54 15.11 -0.42
C ALA A 360 -24.08 13.65 -0.62
N ASN A 361 -23.77 13.29 -1.87
CA ASN A 361 -23.25 11.98 -2.23
C ASN A 361 -21.82 11.77 -1.67
N LEU A 362 -20.94 12.78 -1.75
CA LEU A 362 -19.62 12.72 -1.14
C LEU A 362 -19.67 12.40 0.35
N ARG A 363 -20.50 13.13 1.12
CA ARG A 363 -20.68 12.88 2.55
C ARG A 363 -21.21 11.48 2.82
N LYS A 364 -22.27 11.06 2.12
CA LYS A 364 -22.85 9.73 2.26
C LYS A 364 -21.83 8.62 1.98
N LYS A 365 -21.03 8.77 0.93
CA LYS A 365 -19.97 7.81 0.59
C LYS A 365 -18.85 7.79 1.62
N GLY A 366 -18.48 8.94 2.19
CA GLY A 366 -17.53 9.05 3.29
C GLY A 366 -17.99 8.29 4.53
N GLU A 367 -19.25 8.48 4.94
CA GLU A 367 -19.86 7.76 6.06
C GLU A 367 -19.93 6.25 5.80
N SER A 368 -20.35 5.85 4.60
CA SER A 368 -20.41 4.43 4.20
C SER A 368 -19.02 3.80 4.16
N GLY A 369 -18.02 4.54 3.69
CA GLY A 369 -16.62 4.08 3.66
C GLY A 369 -16.07 3.85 5.07
N ARG A 370 -16.32 4.79 5.97
CA ARG A 370 -15.94 4.65 7.39
C ARG A 370 -16.60 3.44 8.03
N ALA A 371 -17.92 3.25 7.84
CA ALA A 371 -18.65 2.12 8.37
C ALA A 371 -18.07 0.78 7.87
N ARG A 372 -17.81 0.66 6.57
CA ARG A 372 -17.19 -0.53 5.95
C ARG A 372 -15.83 -0.84 6.56
N VAL A 373 -14.99 0.17 6.78
CA VAL A 373 -13.67 -0.06 7.38
C VAL A 373 -13.79 -0.56 8.81
N ILE A 374 -14.67 0.03 9.62
CA ILE A 374 -14.89 -0.41 11.00
C ILE A 374 -15.41 -1.84 11.05
N GLU A 375 -16.27 -2.22 10.12
CA GLU A 375 -16.87 -3.56 10.08
C GLU A 375 -15.88 -4.64 9.60
N SER A 376 -14.98 -4.33 8.64
CA SER A 376 -14.29 -5.38 7.89
C SER A 376 -12.77 -5.21 7.76
N PHE A 377 -12.21 -4.06 8.13
CA PHE A 377 -10.81 -3.72 7.87
C PHE A 377 -10.11 -3.05 9.06
N THR A 378 -10.38 -3.53 10.26
CA THR A 378 -9.64 -3.13 11.48
C THR A 378 -8.55 -4.16 11.81
N TYR A 379 -7.67 -3.82 12.75
CA TYR A 379 -6.68 -4.75 13.31
C TYR A 379 -7.22 -5.55 14.51
N GLU A 380 -8.46 -5.33 14.90
CA GLU A 380 -9.13 -5.99 16.02
C GLU A 380 -9.72 -7.35 15.67
#